data_e7ff20e7087579cf47ee6129f33f4ea5
#
_entry.id   e7ff20e7087579cf47ee6129f33f4ea5
#
_cell.length_a   1.000
_cell.length_b   1.000
_cell.length_c   1.000
_cell.angle_alpha   90.00
_cell.angle_beta   90.00
_cell.angle_gamma   90.00
#
_symmetry.space_group_name_H-M   'P 1'
#
loop_
_entity.id
_entity.type
_entity.pdbx_description
1 polymer ?
#
loop_
_entity_poly.entity_id
_entity_poly.type
_entity_poly.pdbx_seq_one_letter_code
_entity_poly.pdbx_strand_id
1 'polypeptide(L)'
;MTTIVDGNISSGKSEALNYFSKKLNIKEMQGTFLIEPVDKWAPGLELFYKDKTNAFALQMEILLWHLQNKNEIGFIERSPLSCVHVFGESLRKDNLISEYQWTIMNEYNTTFGWKPETIFYLQCPPKICYERLKNRNRDCESNISLEYLTKIHENYEMLYNTNNILTENINIIKIDASQNKEDVCNSINEYLNKF
;
A
#
# COMPACT_ATOMS: atom_id res chain seq x y z
N MET A 1 17.55 -0.67 7.16
CA MET A 1 16.97 -0.52 5.81
C MET A 1 15.51 -0.86 5.88
N THR A 2 14.65 0.07 5.47
CA THR A 2 13.19 -0.15 5.44
C THR A 2 12.76 -0.31 3.98
N THR A 3 12.19 -1.45 3.67
CA THR A 3 11.73 -1.82 2.34
C THR A 3 10.21 -1.93 2.33
N ILE A 4 9.58 -1.32 1.37
CA ILE A 4 8.12 -1.36 1.20
C ILE A 4 7.76 -2.32 0.07
N VAL A 5 6.69 -3.10 0.29
CA VAL A 5 5.98 -3.77 -0.79
C VAL A 5 4.65 -3.04 -0.98
N ASP A 6 4.50 -2.37 -2.11
CA ASP A 6 3.36 -1.51 -2.38
C ASP A 6 2.65 -1.87 -3.69
N GLY A 7 1.46 -1.34 -3.89
CA GLY A 7 0.64 -1.59 -5.07
C GLY A 7 -0.86 -1.65 -4.76
N ASN A 8 -1.64 -1.86 -5.79
CA ASN A 8 -3.11 -1.86 -5.72
C ASN A 8 -3.67 -2.91 -4.74
N ILE A 9 -4.93 -2.80 -4.40
CA ILE A 9 -5.67 -3.82 -3.65
C ILE A 9 -5.63 -5.13 -4.48
N SER A 10 -5.36 -6.25 -3.83
CA SER A 10 -5.21 -7.57 -4.47
C SER A 10 -4.06 -7.71 -5.48
N SER A 11 -3.05 -6.82 -5.46
CA SER A 11 -1.85 -6.96 -6.30
C SER A 11 -0.90 -8.09 -5.85
N GLY A 12 -1.08 -8.66 -4.66
CA GLY A 12 -0.26 -9.75 -4.13
C GLY A 12 0.75 -9.36 -3.04
N LYS A 13 0.68 -8.13 -2.50
CA LYS A 13 1.63 -7.62 -1.48
C LYS A 13 1.77 -8.52 -0.26
N SER A 14 0.66 -8.79 0.43
CA SER A 14 0.65 -9.63 1.64
C SER A 14 1.14 -11.05 1.35
N GLU A 15 0.88 -11.57 0.14
CA GLU A 15 1.37 -12.86 -0.32
C GLU A 15 2.89 -12.87 -0.49
N ALA A 16 3.45 -11.81 -1.08
CA ALA A 16 4.90 -11.64 -1.22
C ALA A 16 5.57 -11.52 0.16
N LEU A 17 5.04 -10.69 1.05
CA LEU A 17 5.55 -10.55 2.41
C LEU A 17 5.52 -11.87 3.19
N ASN A 18 4.42 -12.62 3.11
CA ASN A 18 4.32 -13.94 3.74
C ASN A 18 5.30 -14.97 3.15
N TYR A 19 5.59 -14.88 1.85
CA TYR A 19 6.60 -15.72 1.22
C TYR A 19 8.00 -15.44 1.78
N PHE A 20 8.38 -14.14 1.83
CA PHE A 20 9.69 -13.72 2.32
C PHE A 20 9.86 -13.97 3.82
N SER A 21 8.83 -13.77 4.63
CA SER A 21 8.88 -14.05 6.06
C SER A 21 9.20 -15.51 6.39
N LYS A 22 8.83 -16.43 5.49
CA LYS A 22 9.11 -17.85 5.62
C LYS A 22 10.48 -18.27 5.04
N LYS A 23 10.92 -17.59 3.99
CA LYS A 23 12.13 -17.94 3.24
C LYS A 23 13.38 -17.27 3.79
N LEU A 24 13.28 -16.02 4.19
CA LEU A 24 14.39 -15.27 4.75
C LEU A 24 14.53 -15.62 6.24
N ASN A 25 15.73 -15.98 6.65
CA ASN A 25 16.00 -16.28 8.05
C ASN A 25 15.98 -14.97 8.85
N ILE A 26 14.82 -14.67 9.48
CA ILE A 26 14.55 -13.41 10.22
C ILE A 26 15.65 -13.12 11.25
N LYS A 27 16.27 -14.15 11.82
CA LYS A 27 17.36 -14.00 12.81
C LYS A 27 18.64 -13.42 12.21
N GLU A 28 18.88 -13.63 10.91
CA GLU A 28 20.06 -13.10 10.23
C GLU A 28 19.84 -11.67 9.70
N MET A 29 18.59 -11.29 9.39
CA MET A 29 18.27 -9.98 8.81
C MET A 29 17.96 -8.89 9.84
N GLN A 30 17.81 -9.22 11.14
CA GLN A 30 17.40 -8.28 12.20
C GLN A 30 16.18 -7.41 11.81
N GLY A 31 15.25 -7.95 11.03
CA GLY A 31 14.14 -7.20 10.46
C GLY A 31 12.77 -7.79 10.78
N THR A 32 11.76 -6.97 10.61
CA THR A 32 10.34 -7.32 10.80
C THR A 32 9.63 -7.45 9.46
N PHE A 33 8.53 -8.22 9.44
CA PHE A 33 7.58 -8.26 8.32
C PHE A 33 6.23 -7.76 8.82
N LEU A 34 5.88 -6.54 8.41
CA LEU A 34 4.62 -5.92 8.80
C LEU A 34 3.62 -5.93 7.66
N ILE A 35 2.54 -6.65 7.85
CA ILE A 35 1.38 -6.68 6.95
C ILE A 35 0.31 -5.75 7.52
N GLU A 36 -0.35 -5.01 6.66
CA GLU A 36 -1.49 -4.15 7.05
C GLU A 36 -2.55 -4.95 7.81
N PRO A 37 -2.93 -4.51 9.02
CA PRO A 37 -3.90 -5.21 9.85
C PRO A 37 -5.33 -4.89 9.45
N VAL A 38 -5.73 -5.25 8.22
CA VAL A 38 -7.05 -4.93 7.64
C VAL A 38 -8.20 -5.36 8.55
N ASP A 39 -8.03 -6.47 9.28
CA ASP A 39 -9.03 -6.97 10.22
C ASP A 39 -9.25 -6.02 11.42
N LYS A 40 -8.22 -5.28 11.83
CA LYS A 40 -8.34 -4.24 12.87
C LYS A 40 -9.14 -3.04 12.38
N TRP A 41 -9.09 -2.75 11.08
CA TRP A 41 -9.81 -1.64 10.44
C TRP A 41 -11.21 -2.04 9.98
N ALA A 42 -11.61 -3.31 10.13
CA ALA A 42 -12.92 -3.79 9.69
C ALA A 42 -14.09 -2.94 10.22
N PRO A 43 -14.13 -2.51 11.52
CA PRO A 43 -15.17 -1.62 11.99
C PRO A 43 -15.21 -0.27 11.28
N GLY A 44 -14.05 0.34 11.04
CA GLY A 44 -13.94 1.62 10.30
C GLY A 44 -14.34 1.47 8.83
N LEU A 45 -13.94 0.37 8.19
CA LEU A 45 -14.36 0.03 6.83
C LEU A 45 -15.87 -0.17 6.73
N GLU A 46 -16.48 -0.88 7.66
CA GLU A 46 -17.93 -1.08 7.71
C GLU A 46 -18.68 0.25 7.85
N LEU A 47 -18.24 1.13 8.77
CA LEU A 47 -18.79 2.48 8.93
C LEU A 47 -18.65 3.30 7.65
N PHE A 48 -17.50 3.27 7.00
CA PHE A 48 -17.24 3.97 5.74
C PHE A 48 -18.14 3.46 4.60
N TYR A 49 -18.33 2.14 4.49
CA TYR A 49 -19.23 1.61 3.45
C TYR A 49 -20.69 1.95 3.71
N LYS A 50 -21.08 2.03 4.97
CA LYS A 50 -22.44 2.43 5.39
C LYS A 50 -22.68 3.93 5.20
N ASP A 51 -21.69 4.76 5.54
CA ASP A 51 -21.75 6.21 5.44
C ASP A 51 -20.38 6.77 5.04
N LYS A 52 -20.30 7.32 3.83
CA LYS A 52 -19.07 7.87 3.25
C LYS A 52 -18.50 9.07 4.00
N THR A 53 -19.26 9.73 4.87
CA THR A 53 -18.77 10.81 5.75
C THR A 53 -17.68 10.33 6.71
N ASN A 54 -17.57 9.02 6.96
CA ASN A 54 -16.51 8.41 7.76
C ASN A 54 -15.17 8.23 7.01
N ALA A 55 -15.09 8.63 5.75
CA ALA A 55 -13.87 8.45 4.93
C ALA A 55 -12.61 9.03 5.58
N PHE A 56 -12.71 10.25 6.10
CA PHE A 56 -11.57 10.92 6.75
C PHE A 56 -11.13 10.19 8.03
N ALA A 57 -12.07 9.79 8.88
CA ALA A 57 -11.76 9.08 10.13
C ALA A 57 -11.04 7.75 9.85
N LEU A 58 -11.56 6.95 8.93
CA LEU A 58 -10.94 5.69 8.51
C LEU A 58 -9.53 5.94 7.96
N GLN A 59 -9.37 6.93 7.08
CA GLN A 59 -8.08 7.18 6.44
C GLN A 59 -7.03 7.69 7.45
N MET A 60 -7.46 8.47 8.46
CA MET A 60 -6.59 8.87 9.56
C MET A 60 -6.19 7.71 10.47
N GLU A 61 -7.07 6.75 10.72
CA GLU A 61 -6.76 5.53 11.47
C GLU A 61 -5.68 4.71 10.76
N ILE A 62 -5.81 4.53 9.44
CA ILE A 62 -4.81 3.84 8.62
C ILE A 62 -3.48 4.60 8.62
N LEU A 63 -3.51 5.92 8.41
CA LEU A 63 -2.31 6.75 8.44
C LEU A 63 -1.61 6.67 9.80
N LEU A 64 -2.35 6.74 10.89
CA LEU A 64 -1.79 6.63 12.25
C LEU A 64 -1.03 5.32 12.44
N TRP A 65 -1.57 4.20 11.94
CA TRP A 65 -0.87 2.91 12.01
C TRP A 65 0.48 2.96 11.28
N HIS A 66 0.52 3.54 10.07
CA HIS A 66 1.78 3.70 9.34
C HIS A 66 2.77 4.61 10.08
N LEU A 67 2.29 5.70 10.67
CA LEU A 67 3.15 6.62 11.43
C LEU A 67 3.75 5.98 12.68
N GLN A 68 3.00 5.10 13.37
CA GLN A 68 3.46 4.37 14.55
C GLN A 68 4.57 3.36 14.23
N ASN A 69 4.63 2.85 13.01
CA ASN A 69 5.63 1.89 12.55
C ASN A 69 6.88 2.54 11.90
N LYS A 70 7.14 3.80 12.21
CA LYS A 70 8.25 4.62 11.67
C LYS A 70 9.65 4.00 11.89
N ASN A 71 9.86 3.33 13.00
CA ASN A 71 11.17 2.83 13.40
C ASN A 71 11.39 1.34 13.07
N GLU A 72 10.45 0.75 12.36
CA GLU A 72 10.58 -0.66 11.99
C GLU A 72 11.58 -0.82 10.85
N ILE A 73 12.51 -1.74 11.05
CA ILE A 73 13.49 -2.16 10.05
C ILE A 73 12.98 -3.45 9.41
N GLY A 74 12.96 -3.51 8.08
CA GLY A 74 12.54 -4.72 7.38
C GLY A 74 11.56 -4.44 6.24
N PHE A 75 10.60 -5.34 6.08
CA PHE A 75 9.60 -5.28 5.01
C PHE A 75 8.24 -4.87 5.56
N ILE A 76 7.66 -3.83 5.00
CA ILE A 76 6.36 -3.29 5.44
C ILE A 76 5.42 -3.22 4.23
N GLU A 77 4.16 -3.61 4.43
CA GLU A 77 3.10 -3.41 3.43
C GLU A 77 2.67 -1.95 3.43
N ARG A 78 2.86 -1.26 2.31
CA ARG A 78 2.57 0.16 2.08
C ARG A 78 3.35 1.12 3.00
N SER A 79 3.05 2.41 2.87
CA SER A 79 3.72 3.48 3.60
C SER A 79 2.78 4.67 3.80
N PRO A 80 3.14 5.65 4.65
CA PRO A 80 2.41 6.90 4.75
C PRO A 80 2.23 7.61 3.40
N LEU A 81 3.19 7.48 2.47
CA LEU A 81 3.11 8.09 1.13
C LEU A 81 1.92 7.58 0.34
N SER A 82 1.76 6.25 0.22
CA SER A 82 0.63 5.68 -0.50
C SER A 82 -0.70 5.90 0.24
N CYS A 83 -0.68 5.89 1.57
CA CYS A 83 -1.86 6.20 2.37
C CYS A 83 -2.42 7.59 2.01
N VAL A 84 -1.58 8.62 1.93
CA VAL A 84 -2.01 10.00 1.64
C VAL A 84 -2.16 10.25 0.14
N HIS A 85 -1.14 9.92 -0.67
CA HIS A 85 -1.08 10.35 -2.06
C HIS A 85 -1.71 9.37 -3.06
N VAL A 86 -2.13 8.19 -2.61
CA VAL A 86 -2.90 7.25 -3.44
C VAL A 86 -4.34 7.16 -2.94
N PHE A 87 -4.54 6.70 -1.72
CA PHE A 87 -5.88 6.48 -1.16
C PHE A 87 -6.55 7.80 -0.74
N GLY A 88 -5.87 8.65 0.01
CA GLY A 88 -6.36 9.98 0.40
C GLY A 88 -6.66 10.85 -0.82
N GLU A 89 -5.78 10.81 -1.83
CA GLU A 89 -5.98 11.53 -3.10
C GLU A 89 -7.22 11.02 -3.87
N SER A 90 -7.47 9.71 -3.87
CA SER A 90 -8.68 9.14 -4.46
C SER A 90 -9.93 9.64 -3.76
N LEU A 91 -9.94 9.65 -2.41
CA LEU A 91 -11.06 10.15 -1.62
C LEU A 91 -11.30 11.65 -1.86
N ARG A 92 -10.22 12.44 -1.99
CA ARG A 92 -10.29 13.87 -2.30
C ARG A 92 -10.91 14.11 -3.69
N LYS A 93 -10.41 13.42 -4.72
CA LYS A 93 -10.93 13.51 -6.09
C LYS A 93 -12.41 13.11 -6.20
N ASP A 94 -12.85 12.17 -5.39
CA ASP A 94 -14.24 11.73 -5.32
C ASP A 94 -15.10 12.60 -4.37
N ASN A 95 -14.56 13.71 -3.81
CA ASN A 95 -15.20 14.62 -2.85
C ASN A 95 -15.71 13.90 -1.57
N LEU A 96 -15.10 12.78 -1.20
CA LEU A 96 -15.40 12.06 0.04
C LEU A 96 -14.65 12.61 1.25
N ILE A 97 -13.57 13.35 1.00
CA ILE A 97 -12.88 14.21 1.97
C ILE A 97 -12.71 15.61 1.36
N SER A 98 -12.76 16.63 2.19
CA SER A 98 -12.54 18.02 1.77
C SER A 98 -11.04 18.30 1.51
N GLU A 99 -10.73 19.39 0.80
CA GLU A 99 -9.36 19.89 0.65
C GLU A 99 -8.70 20.14 2.00
N TYR A 100 -9.44 20.67 2.98
CA TYR A 100 -8.93 20.89 4.33
C TYR A 100 -8.56 19.58 5.04
N GLN A 101 -9.40 18.55 4.95
CA GLN A 101 -9.10 17.24 5.52
C GLN A 101 -7.89 16.58 4.85
N TRP A 102 -7.78 16.68 3.53
CA TRP A 102 -6.60 16.20 2.81
C TRP A 102 -5.33 16.98 3.21
N THR A 103 -5.41 18.29 3.37
CA THR A 103 -4.29 19.10 3.86
C THR A 103 -3.82 18.63 5.23
N ILE A 104 -4.74 18.37 6.17
CA ILE A 104 -4.40 17.81 7.48
C ILE A 104 -3.65 16.48 7.35
N MET A 105 -4.15 15.54 6.54
CA MET A 105 -3.46 14.26 6.30
C MET A 105 -2.05 14.46 5.77
N ASN A 106 -1.89 15.38 4.81
CA ASN A 106 -0.59 15.68 4.22
C ASN A 106 0.37 16.34 5.22
N GLU A 107 -0.12 17.24 6.09
CA GLU A 107 0.67 17.82 7.17
C GLU A 107 1.14 16.76 8.17
N TYR A 108 0.27 15.83 8.57
CA TYR A 108 0.67 14.70 9.41
C TYR A 108 1.73 13.84 8.75
N ASN A 109 1.57 13.52 7.48
CA ASN A 109 2.57 12.78 6.72
C ASN A 109 3.90 13.54 6.61
N THR A 110 3.86 14.84 6.36
CA THR A 110 5.08 15.66 6.23
C THR A 110 5.81 15.80 7.55
N THR A 111 5.08 15.93 8.67
CA THR A 111 5.65 16.18 10.01
C THR A 111 6.12 14.89 10.67
N PHE A 112 5.34 13.81 10.59
CA PHE A 112 5.58 12.57 11.34
C PHE A 112 5.87 11.38 10.44
N GLY A 113 5.63 11.50 9.14
CA GLY A 113 5.85 10.45 8.17
C GLY A 113 7.31 10.07 8.03
N TRP A 114 7.52 8.98 7.34
CA TRP A 114 8.83 8.43 7.02
C TRP A 114 8.87 8.01 5.55
N LYS A 115 10.06 7.99 4.99
CA LYS A 115 10.29 7.53 3.62
C LYS A 115 11.06 6.21 3.66
N PRO A 116 10.67 5.21 2.88
CA PRO A 116 11.45 3.98 2.73
C PRO A 116 12.71 4.25 1.91
N GLU A 117 13.69 3.38 2.03
CA GLU A 117 14.87 3.39 1.16
C GLU A 117 14.57 2.71 -0.19
N THR A 118 13.75 1.66 -0.15
CA THR A 118 13.37 0.89 -1.34
C THR A 118 11.87 0.59 -1.34
N ILE A 119 11.27 0.68 -2.51
CA ILE A 119 9.87 0.29 -2.77
C ILE A 119 9.84 -0.76 -3.88
N PHE A 120 9.34 -1.96 -3.59
CA PHE A 120 8.88 -2.90 -4.59
C PHE A 120 7.43 -2.55 -4.95
N TYR A 121 7.26 -1.86 -6.07
CA TYR A 121 5.94 -1.53 -6.59
C TYR A 121 5.39 -2.69 -7.41
N LEU A 122 4.43 -3.41 -6.88
CA LEU A 122 3.71 -4.49 -7.55
C LEU A 122 2.71 -3.91 -8.56
N GLN A 123 3.20 -3.64 -9.77
CA GLN A 123 2.41 -3.08 -10.86
C GLN A 123 1.49 -4.17 -11.41
N CYS A 124 0.20 -4.09 -11.08
CA CYS A 124 -0.80 -5.09 -11.48
C CYS A 124 -1.97 -4.38 -12.18
N PRO A 125 -2.37 -4.82 -13.38
CA PRO A 125 -3.52 -4.26 -14.07
C PRO A 125 -4.80 -4.33 -13.23
N PRO A 126 -5.63 -3.26 -13.21
CA PRO A 126 -6.84 -3.20 -12.37
C PRO A 126 -7.80 -4.38 -12.58
N LYS A 127 -7.93 -4.88 -13.81
CA LYS A 127 -8.77 -6.04 -14.14
C LYS A 127 -8.31 -7.29 -13.40
N ILE A 128 -6.99 -7.56 -13.39
CA ILE A 128 -6.41 -8.71 -12.69
C ILE A 128 -6.58 -8.55 -11.18
N CYS A 129 -6.35 -7.35 -10.65
CA CYS A 129 -6.63 -7.04 -9.24
C CYS A 129 -8.09 -7.32 -8.87
N TYR A 130 -9.03 -6.93 -9.73
CA TYR A 130 -10.46 -7.14 -9.53
C TYR A 130 -10.84 -8.62 -9.54
N GLU A 131 -10.32 -9.39 -10.48
CA GLU A 131 -10.52 -10.86 -10.54
C GLU A 131 -9.99 -11.54 -9.29
N ARG A 132 -8.76 -11.18 -8.85
CA ARG A 132 -8.15 -11.71 -7.63
C ARG A 132 -8.95 -11.33 -6.38
N LEU A 133 -9.47 -10.11 -6.32
CA LEU A 133 -10.31 -9.61 -5.24
C LEU A 133 -11.61 -10.43 -5.14
N LYS A 134 -12.30 -10.68 -6.25
CA LYS A 134 -13.50 -11.51 -6.29
C LYS A 134 -13.24 -12.95 -5.85
N ASN A 135 -12.12 -13.53 -6.30
CA ASN A 135 -11.74 -14.88 -5.92
C ASN A 135 -11.37 -15.00 -4.43
N ARG A 136 -10.80 -13.93 -3.83
CA ARG A 136 -10.46 -13.88 -2.40
C ARG A 136 -11.68 -13.79 -1.49
N ASN A 137 -12.76 -13.18 -1.96
CA ASN A 137 -14.07 -13.09 -1.33
C ASN A 137 -14.05 -12.66 0.17
N ARG A 138 -13.37 -11.56 0.47
CA ARG A 138 -13.42 -10.93 1.79
C ARG A 138 -14.67 -10.06 1.91
N ASP A 139 -15.45 -10.23 2.97
CA ASP A 139 -16.72 -9.51 3.19
C ASP A 139 -16.54 -7.97 3.17
N CYS A 140 -15.49 -7.47 3.83
CA CYS A 140 -15.19 -6.02 3.88
C CYS A 140 -14.76 -5.43 2.53
N GLU A 141 -14.50 -6.23 1.51
CA GLU A 141 -14.05 -5.79 0.19
C GLU A 141 -15.14 -6.01 -0.90
N SER A 142 -16.29 -6.53 -0.55
CA SER A 142 -17.37 -6.88 -1.51
C SER A 142 -17.84 -5.69 -2.36
N ASN A 143 -17.75 -4.48 -1.83
CA ASN A 143 -18.19 -3.23 -2.46
C ASN A 143 -17.11 -2.55 -3.33
N ILE A 144 -15.91 -3.11 -3.44
CA ILE A 144 -14.84 -2.53 -4.25
C ILE A 144 -15.13 -2.78 -5.74
N SER A 145 -15.23 -1.70 -6.51
CA SER A 145 -15.49 -1.74 -7.95
C SER A 145 -14.19 -1.75 -8.77
N LEU A 146 -14.29 -2.20 -10.02
CA LEU A 146 -13.20 -2.09 -10.99
C LEU A 146 -12.81 -0.62 -11.23
N GLU A 147 -13.80 0.28 -11.25
CA GLU A 147 -13.56 1.73 -11.43
C GLU A 147 -12.68 2.27 -10.30
N TYR A 148 -13.00 1.91 -9.05
CA TYR A 148 -12.17 2.33 -7.91
C TYR A 148 -10.74 1.80 -8.00
N LEU A 149 -10.56 0.52 -8.35
CA LEU A 149 -9.23 -0.06 -8.56
C LEU A 149 -8.47 0.63 -9.69
N THR A 150 -9.17 1.10 -10.74
CA THR A 150 -8.56 1.86 -11.82
C THR A 150 -8.06 3.23 -11.33
N LYS A 151 -8.85 3.96 -10.55
CA LYS A 151 -8.43 5.24 -9.94
C LYS A 151 -7.21 5.06 -9.01
N ILE A 152 -7.24 4.01 -8.19
CA ILE A 152 -6.09 3.69 -7.32
C ILE A 152 -4.85 3.37 -8.14
N HIS A 153 -4.97 2.61 -9.21
CA HIS A 153 -3.86 2.30 -10.12
C HIS A 153 -3.25 3.57 -10.74
N GLU A 154 -4.09 4.45 -11.25
CA GLU A 154 -3.67 5.74 -11.83
C GLU A 154 -2.91 6.61 -10.81
N ASN A 155 -3.40 6.65 -9.57
CA ASN A 155 -2.72 7.38 -8.49
C ASN A 155 -1.36 6.74 -8.15
N TYR A 156 -1.23 5.41 -8.18
CA TYR A 156 0.06 4.73 -8.01
C TYR A 156 1.03 5.05 -9.15
N GLU A 157 0.56 5.02 -10.41
CA GLU A 157 1.39 5.36 -11.57
C GLU A 157 1.89 6.82 -11.50
N MET A 158 1.05 7.74 -10.99
CA MET A 158 1.46 9.12 -10.75
C MET A 158 2.47 9.24 -9.60
N LEU A 159 2.25 8.55 -8.48
CA LEU A 159 3.14 8.61 -7.32
C LEU A 159 4.51 8.02 -7.63
N TYR A 160 4.56 6.88 -8.32
CA TYR A 160 5.81 6.16 -8.62
C TYR A 160 6.36 6.43 -10.02
N ASN A 161 6.00 7.59 -10.58
CA ASN A 161 6.64 8.12 -11.77
C ASN A 161 8.05 8.63 -11.42
N THR A 162 9.01 8.44 -12.31
CA THR A 162 10.44 8.80 -12.14
C THR A 162 10.69 10.28 -11.83
N ASN A 163 9.74 11.16 -12.13
CA ASN A 163 9.88 12.61 -11.92
C ASN A 163 9.07 13.14 -10.72
N ASN A 164 8.60 12.27 -9.84
CA ASN A 164 7.80 12.70 -8.70
C ASN A 164 8.70 13.11 -7.53
N ILE A 165 8.61 14.38 -7.11
CA ILE A 165 9.37 14.96 -6.00
C ILE A 165 9.10 14.25 -4.65
N LEU A 166 7.92 13.67 -4.46
CA LEU A 166 7.58 12.95 -3.23
C LEU A 166 8.41 11.69 -3.04
N THR A 167 8.84 11.10 -4.15
CA THR A 167 9.61 9.85 -4.20
C THR A 167 11.06 10.07 -4.62
N GLU A 168 11.50 11.31 -4.68
CA GLU A 168 12.91 11.64 -4.90
C GLU A 168 13.81 10.96 -3.85
N ASN A 169 14.90 10.37 -4.30
CA ASN A 169 15.83 9.59 -3.49
C ASN A 169 15.30 8.26 -2.93
N ILE A 170 14.14 7.78 -3.38
CA ILE A 170 13.64 6.44 -3.07
C ILE A 170 13.97 5.51 -4.25
N ASN A 171 14.55 4.36 -3.95
CA ASN A 171 14.79 3.34 -4.96
C ASN A 171 13.48 2.59 -5.28
N ILE A 172 12.85 2.89 -6.41
CA ILE A 172 11.58 2.30 -6.83
C ILE A 172 11.85 1.21 -7.85
N ILE A 173 11.45 -0.02 -7.52
CA ILE A 173 11.57 -1.21 -8.35
C ILE A 173 10.18 -1.64 -8.77
N LYS A 174 9.86 -1.47 -10.04
CA LYS A 174 8.59 -1.93 -10.61
C LYS A 174 8.67 -3.43 -10.89
N ILE A 175 7.74 -4.18 -10.32
CA ILE A 175 7.59 -5.62 -10.51
C ILE A 175 6.27 -5.88 -11.24
N ASP A 176 6.33 -6.56 -12.37
CA ASP A 176 5.10 -7.01 -13.06
C ASP A 176 4.38 -8.05 -12.18
N ALA A 177 3.30 -7.60 -11.54
CA ALA A 177 2.47 -8.42 -10.68
C ALA A 177 1.23 -8.99 -11.41
N SER A 178 1.18 -8.94 -12.74
CA SER A 178 0.19 -9.66 -13.54
C SER A 178 0.46 -11.16 -13.56
N GLN A 179 1.71 -11.55 -13.34
CA GLN A 179 2.22 -12.91 -13.32
C GLN A 179 1.68 -13.73 -12.14
N ASN A 180 2.00 -15.00 -12.09
CA ASN A 180 1.69 -15.85 -10.94
C ASN A 180 2.56 -15.46 -9.72
N LYS A 181 2.15 -15.92 -8.55
CA LYS A 181 2.79 -15.59 -7.27
C LYS A 181 4.29 -15.95 -7.23
N GLU A 182 4.65 -17.09 -7.78
CA GLU A 182 6.03 -17.58 -7.71
C GLU A 182 6.96 -16.70 -8.54
N ASP A 183 6.55 -16.31 -9.74
CA ASP A 183 7.33 -15.44 -10.62
C ASP A 183 7.50 -14.04 -10.01
N VAL A 184 6.45 -13.47 -9.41
CA VAL A 184 6.52 -12.20 -8.69
C VAL A 184 7.54 -12.29 -7.54
N CYS A 185 7.48 -13.34 -6.73
CA CYS A 185 8.42 -13.54 -5.64
C CYS A 185 9.85 -13.77 -6.12
N ASN A 186 10.04 -14.50 -7.23
CA ASN A 186 11.35 -14.68 -7.83
C ASN A 186 11.95 -13.38 -8.33
N SER A 187 11.17 -12.52 -8.98
CA SER A 187 11.62 -11.20 -9.45
C SER A 187 12.10 -10.31 -8.30
N ILE A 188 11.38 -10.31 -7.15
CA ILE A 188 11.83 -9.59 -5.95
C ILE A 188 13.13 -10.22 -5.39
N ASN A 189 13.20 -11.55 -5.34
CA ASN A 189 14.37 -12.29 -4.84
C ASN A 189 15.64 -12.01 -5.66
N GLU A 190 15.52 -12.00 -6.99
CA GLU A 190 16.63 -11.67 -7.88
C GLU A 190 17.21 -10.28 -7.60
N TYR A 191 16.33 -9.35 -7.21
CA TYR A 191 16.76 -8.02 -6.83
C TYR A 191 17.46 -8.01 -5.46
N LEU A 192 16.90 -8.70 -4.47
CA LEU A 192 17.48 -8.76 -3.12
C LEU A 192 18.85 -9.46 -3.10
N ASN A 193 19.08 -10.42 -3.98
CA ASN A 193 20.35 -11.15 -4.09
C ASN A 193 21.48 -10.36 -4.81
N LYS A 194 21.20 -9.17 -5.35
CA LYS A 194 22.19 -8.31 -5.99
C LYS A 194 22.90 -7.38 -5.00
N PHE A 195 22.45 -7.34 -3.78
CA PHE A 195 22.96 -6.51 -2.68
C PHE A 195 23.30 -7.37 -1.46
#